data_d6121d5d26eee97259a5e1835bddfa51
#
_entry.id   d6121d5d26eee97259a5e1835bddfa51
#
_cell.length_a   1.000
_cell.length_b   1.000
_cell.length_c   1.000
_cell.angle_alpha   90.00
_cell.angle_beta   90.00
_cell.angle_gamma   90.00
#
_symmetry.space_group_name_H-M   'P 1'
#
loop_
_entity.id
_entity.type
_entity.pdbx_description
1 polymer ?
#
loop_
_entity_poly.entity_id
_entity_poly.type
_entity_poly.pdbx_seq_one_letter_code
_entity_poly.pdbx_strand_id
1 'polypeptide(L)'
;MTNKCFDVSIEENIAHIVLNRPDKRDSMIPEFWDELPAIIKDLDDHARARVIVLSATGPHFTSGLDTAVFGSTIENSDNPETLEKLNRQRSAKFYDTVKYMQQTFSCLENCRVPVLAAIQGGAIGGGVDLITACDMRYMTADGFLTIFEINIGMTADVGTFPRLARLIPEGVVKELAYTGRRMLAEEARALGLVNAVFPDHDAMMKAVMDIARQIAAKAPLAIYGSKHIINYARDHSTTDCLDYIGIWNASMLQAAEINEAMAAGRDKRQGDFVDLPTNRVKMGADVID
;
A
#
# COMPACT_ATOMS: atom_id res chain seq x y z
N MET A 1 -6.67 -13.72 16.30
CA MET A 1 -8.00 -13.46 15.70
C MET A 1 -7.92 -13.91 14.26
N THR A 2 -8.92 -14.57 13.73
CA THR A 2 -8.98 -14.91 12.30
C THR A 2 -9.45 -13.67 11.55
N ASN A 3 -8.64 -13.18 10.61
CA ASN A 3 -9.03 -12.07 9.75
C ASN A 3 -10.16 -12.52 8.81
N LYS A 4 -11.07 -11.60 8.47
CA LYS A 4 -12.19 -11.85 7.54
C LYS A 4 -11.84 -11.50 6.09
N CYS A 5 -10.93 -10.55 5.92
CA CYS A 5 -10.59 -9.99 4.61
C CYS A 5 -9.24 -10.46 4.09
N PHE A 6 -8.38 -10.96 4.95
CA PHE A 6 -6.98 -11.26 4.61
C PHE A 6 -6.51 -12.60 5.16
N ASP A 7 -5.77 -13.33 4.33
CA ASP A 7 -4.88 -14.38 4.78
C ASP A 7 -3.45 -13.85 4.81
N VAL A 8 -2.69 -14.22 5.84
CA VAL A 8 -1.31 -13.75 6.03
C VAL A 8 -0.40 -14.93 6.29
N SER A 9 0.63 -15.08 5.48
CA SER A 9 1.73 -16.01 5.69
C SER A 9 3.07 -15.28 5.69
N ILE A 10 4.06 -15.83 6.39
CA ILE A 10 5.43 -15.27 6.42
C ILE A 10 6.39 -16.41 6.15
N GLU A 11 7.10 -16.31 5.04
CA GLU A 11 8.10 -17.29 4.63
C GLU A 11 9.32 -16.55 4.06
N GLU A 12 10.52 -17.01 4.33
CA GLU A 12 11.77 -16.42 3.80
C GLU A 12 11.88 -14.89 4.03
N ASN A 13 11.41 -14.38 5.17
CA ASN A 13 11.32 -12.95 5.50
C ASN A 13 10.38 -12.15 4.57
N ILE A 14 9.48 -12.80 3.85
CA ILE A 14 8.46 -12.21 3.00
C ILE A 14 7.10 -12.41 3.67
N ALA A 15 6.38 -11.33 3.96
CA ALA A 15 5.00 -11.41 4.36
C ALA A 15 4.11 -11.38 3.10
N HIS A 16 3.34 -12.43 2.89
CA HIS A 16 2.35 -12.50 1.83
C HIS A 16 0.97 -12.26 2.43
N ILE A 17 0.35 -11.15 2.07
CA ILE A 17 -0.99 -10.73 2.47
C ILE A 17 -1.91 -10.93 1.28
N VAL A 18 -2.90 -11.79 1.42
CA VAL A 18 -3.81 -12.18 0.36
C VAL A 18 -5.22 -11.70 0.69
N LEU A 19 -5.82 -10.89 -0.17
CA LEU A 19 -7.25 -10.57 -0.08
C LEU A 19 -8.03 -11.87 -0.33
N ASN A 20 -8.90 -12.25 0.60
CA ASN A 20 -9.52 -13.57 0.64
C ASN A 20 -11.05 -13.51 0.76
N ARG A 21 -11.68 -12.73 -0.11
CA ARG A 21 -13.14 -12.67 -0.29
C ARG A 21 -13.53 -12.82 -1.77
N PRO A 22 -13.05 -13.88 -2.48
CA PRO A 22 -13.19 -14.01 -3.93
C PRO A 22 -14.65 -13.99 -4.41
N ASP A 23 -15.58 -14.59 -3.65
CA ASP A 23 -17.02 -14.60 -3.93
C ASP A 23 -17.66 -13.21 -3.91
N LYS A 24 -17.00 -12.25 -3.28
CA LYS A 24 -17.40 -10.83 -3.20
C LYS A 24 -16.44 -9.92 -3.97
N ARG A 25 -15.62 -10.49 -4.86
CA ARG A 25 -14.61 -9.77 -5.66
C ARG A 25 -13.68 -8.93 -4.78
N ASP A 26 -13.37 -9.45 -3.59
CA ASP A 26 -12.53 -8.80 -2.59
C ASP A 26 -12.98 -7.37 -2.24
N SER A 27 -14.33 -7.13 -2.18
CA SER A 27 -14.89 -5.84 -1.78
C SER A 27 -14.53 -5.51 -0.32
N MET A 28 -14.26 -4.22 -0.07
CA MET A 28 -13.80 -3.68 1.20
C MET A 28 -14.98 -3.43 2.13
N ILE A 29 -15.18 -4.35 3.09
CA ILE A 29 -16.15 -4.25 4.19
C ILE A 29 -15.54 -3.50 5.39
N PRO A 30 -16.32 -3.16 6.43
CA PRO A 30 -15.80 -2.45 7.61
C PRO A 30 -14.56 -3.10 8.22
N GLU A 31 -14.50 -4.42 8.30
CA GLU A 31 -13.36 -5.15 8.84
C GLU A 31 -12.06 -4.96 8.05
N PHE A 32 -12.14 -4.70 6.73
CA PHE A 32 -10.97 -4.42 5.91
C PHE A 32 -10.19 -3.21 6.43
N TRP A 33 -10.92 -2.16 6.87
CA TRP A 33 -10.33 -0.89 7.31
C TRP A 33 -9.63 -0.99 8.67
N ASP A 34 -10.02 -1.99 9.48
CA ASP A 34 -9.37 -2.30 10.76
C ASP A 34 -8.22 -3.30 10.58
N GLU A 35 -8.46 -4.35 9.79
CA GLU A 35 -7.54 -5.48 9.66
C GLU A 35 -6.23 -5.11 8.96
N LEU A 36 -6.31 -4.39 7.82
CA LEU A 36 -5.09 -4.05 7.06
C LEU A 36 -4.08 -3.24 7.88
N PRO A 37 -4.47 -2.12 8.55
CA PRO A 37 -3.53 -1.39 9.40
C PRO A 37 -2.99 -2.23 10.56
N ALA A 38 -3.82 -3.09 11.16
CA ALA A 38 -3.39 -3.95 12.25
C ALA A 38 -2.34 -4.97 11.80
N ILE A 39 -2.54 -5.57 10.61
CA ILE A 39 -1.58 -6.51 10.01
C ILE A 39 -0.26 -5.80 9.70
N ILE A 40 -0.32 -4.66 9.00
CA ILE A 40 0.89 -3.89 8.64
C ILE A 40 1.64 -3.45 9.89
N LYS A 41 0.91 -2.96 10.89
CA LYS A 41 1.50 -2.55 12.17
C LYS A 41 2.18 -3.71 12.89
N ASP A 42 1.54 -4.90 12.94
CA ASP A 42 2.15 -6.09 13.57
C ASP A 42 3.44 -6.51 12.85
N LEU A 43 3.41 -6.52 11.52
CA LEU A 43 4.59 -6.88 10.72
C LEU A 43 5.74 -5.89 10.92
N ASP A 44 5.45 -4.59 10.96
CA ASP A 44 6.45 -3.54 11.09
C ASP A 44 6.97 -3.40 12.54
N ASP A 45 6.07 -3.32 13.54
CA ASP A 45 6.46 -3.15 14.95
C ASP A 45 7.32 -4.30 15.46
N HIS A 46 7.12 -5.51 14.95
CA HIS A 46 7.87 -6.69 15.37
C HIS A 46 8.97 -7.11 14.37
N ALA A 47 9.20 -6.31 13.32
CA ALA A 47 10.16 -6.62 12.26
C ALA A 47 10.02 -8.08 11.72
N ARG A 48 8.76 -8.53 11.51
CA ARG A 48 8.46 -9.93 11.16
C ARG A 48 8.75 -10.28 9.70
N ALA A 49 8.94 -9.27 8.86
CA ALA A 49 9.24 -9.44 7.44
C ALA A 49 10.15 -8.32 6.96
N ARG A 50 10.87 -8.57 5.86
CA ARG A 50 11.73 -7.60 5.17
C ARG A 50 11.06 -7.00 3.94
N VAL A 51 9.96 -7.61 3.49
CA VAL A 51 9.15 -7.15 2.35
C VAL A 51 7.73 -7.71 2.48
N ILE A 52 6.76 -6.97 1.98
CA ILE A 52 5.35 -7.35 1.95
C ILE A 52 4.92 -7.52 0.49
N VAL A 53 4.21 -8.61 0.19
CA VAL A 53 3.53 -8.83 -1.08
C VAL A 53 2.03 -8.84 -0.83
N LEU A 54 1.29 -7.99 -1.54
CA LEU A 54 -0.17 -7.95 -1.55
C LEU A 54 -0.69 -8.61 -2.83
N SER A 55 -1.59 -9.59 -2.69
CA SER A 55 -2.28 -10.24 -3.80
C SER A 55 -3.75 -10.52 -3.46
N ALA A 56 -4.48 -11.16 -4.35
CA ALA A 56 -5.86 -11.57 -4.12
C ALA A 56 -6.14 -12.96 -4.70
N THR A 57 -7.21 -13.63 -4.22
CA THR A 57 -7.59 -14.97 -4.69
C THR A 57 -8.67 -14.98 -5.77
N GLY A 58 -9.38 -13.86 -5.96
CA GLY A 58 -10.52 -13.75 -6.85
C GLY A 58 -10.16 -13.45 -8.32
N PRO A 59 -11.19 -13.28 -9.18
CA PRO A 59 -10.98 -12.88 -10.56
C PRO A 59 -10.52 -11.43 -10.71
N HIS A 60 -10.59 -10.65 -9.64
CA HIS A 60 -10.14 -9.27 -9.55
C HIS A 60 -9.31 -9.09 -8.30
N PHE A 61 -8.40 -8.14 -8.33
CA PHE A 61 -7.63 -7.73 -7.15
C PHE A 61 -8.56 -7.18 -6.07
N THR A 62 -9.45 -6.24 -6.44
CA THR A 62 -10.56 -5.80 -5.58
C THR A 62 -11.57 -4.97 -6.38
N SER A 63 -12.84 -5.11 -6.03
CA SER A 63 -13.91 -4.25 -6.56
C SER A 63 -14.09 -2.94 -5.78
N GLY A 64 -13.20 -2.66 -4.83
CA GLY A 64 -13.25 -1.46 -4.00
C GLY A 64 -14.26 -1.57 -2.87
N LEU A 65 -14.76 -0.43 -2.42
CA LEU A 65 -15.67 -0.34 -1.28
C LEU A 65 -16.95 -1.14 -1.49
N ASP A 66 -17.35 -1.89 -0.47
CA ASP A 66 -18.63 -2.62 -0.48
C ASP A 66 -19.80 -1.65 -0.38
N THR A 67 -20.51 -1.45 -1.50
CA THR A 67 -21.60 -0.48 -1.59
C THR A 67 -22.80 -0.79 -0.71
N ALA A 68 -22.95 -2.03 -0.24
CA ALA A 68 -23.99 -2.40 0.70
C ALA A 68 -23.84 -1.71 2.06
N VAL A 69 -22.61 -1.29 2.40
CA VAL A 69 -22.31 -0.57 3.64
C VAL A 69 -22.81 0.88 3.60
N PHE A 70 -22.83 1.53 2.43
CA PHE A 70 -23.26 2.94 2.30
C PHE A 70 -24.78 3.15 2.35
N GLY A 71 -25.57 2.16 1.97
CA GLY A 71 -27.04 2.30 1.81
C GLY A 71 -27.81 2.37 3.12
N SER A 72 -27.21 2.02 4.26
CA SER A 72 -27.89 1.84 5.55
C SER A 72 -27.90 3.06 6.47
N THR A 73 -27.30 4.20 6.08
CA THR A 73 -27.03 5.30 7.02
C THR A 73 -27.77 6.61 6.70
N ILE A 74 -28.79 6.60 5.85
CA ILE A 74 -29.54 7.83 5.53
C ILE A 74 -30.78 7.94 6.44
N GLU A 75 -30.59 8.50 7.64
CA GLU A 75 -31.70 9.01 8.42
C GLU A 75 -32.26 10.27 7.72
N ASN A 76 -33.52 10.25 7.35
CA ASN A 76 -34.24 11.41 6.81
C ASN A 76 -35.16 11.99 7.89
N SER A 77 -35.33 13.31 7.85
CA SER A 77 -36.30 14.01 8.70
C SER A 77 -37.06 15.01 7.85
N ASP A 78 -38.38 15.05 8.00
CA ASP A 78 -39.26 16.05 7.35
C ASP A 78 -39.15 17.43 8.02
N ASN A 79 -38.52 17.53 9.18
CA ASN A 79 -38.27 18.79 9.87
C ASN A 79 -36.97 19.46 9.37
N PRO A 80 -37.02 20.67 8.76
CA PRO A 80 -35.84 21.34 8.22
C PRO A 80 -34.72 21.61 9.22
N GLU A 81 -35.02 22.00 10.45
CA GLU A 81 -34.00 22.25 11.50
C GLU A 81 -33.31 20.95 11.93
N THR A 82 -34.09 19.89 12.09
CA THR A 82 -33.55 18.56 12.40
C THR A 82 -32.69 18.05 11.28
N LEU A 83 -33.11 18.24 10.02
CA LEU A 83 -32.35 17.84 8.84
C LEU A 83 -31.02 18.62 8.72
N GLU A 84 -31.03 19.94 8.99
CA GLU A 84 -29.81 20.75 9.00
C GLU A 84 -28.82 20.28 10.08
N LYS A 85 -29.31 20.02 11.30
CA LYS A 85 -28.49 19.50 12.40
C LYS A 85 -27.89 18.13 12.05
N LEU A 86 -28.71 17.21 11.52
CA LEU A 86 -28.23 15.89 11.07
C LEU A 86 -27.18 16.03 9.96
N ASN A 87 -27.38 16.91 8.99
CA ASN A 87 -26.42 17.12 7.90
C ASN A 87 -25.07 17.65 8.42
N ARG A 88 -25.08 18.59 9.38
CA ARG A 88 -23.84 19.10 10.00
C ARG A 88 -23.10 17.99 10.76
N GLN A 89 -23.82 17.17 11.54
CA GLN A 89 -23.24 16.05 12.28
C GLN A 89 -22.69 14.99 11.32
N ARG A 90 -23.41 14.69 10.23
CA ARG A 90 -22.95 13.77 9.18
C ARG A 90 -21.68 14.25 8.53
N SER A 91 -21.61 15.55 8.15
CA SER A 91 -20.42 16.10 7.50
C SER A 91 -19.17 15.99 8.37
N ALA A 92 -19.29 16.32 9.66
CA ALA A 92 -18.19 16.17 10.61
C ALA A 92 -17.77 14.70 10.77
N LYS A 93 -18.75 13.80 11.00
CA LYS A 93 -18.49 12.36 11.13
C LYS A 93 -17.94 11.75 9.85
N PHE A 94 -18.39 12.20 8.69
CA PHE A 94 -17.87 11.74 7.41
C PHE A 94 -16.40 12.13 7.22
N TYR A 95 -16.03 13.37 7.59
CA TYR A 95 -14.62 13.78 7.56
C TYR A 95 -13.73 12.87 8.42
N ASP A 96 -14.14 12.58 9.64
CA ASP A 96 -13.39 11.69 10.53
C ASP A 96 -13.29 10.27 9.96
N THR A 97 -14.38 9.78 9.34
CA THR A 97 -14.39 8.48 8.66
C THR A 97 -13.41 8.46 7.49
N VAL A 98 -13.41 9.50 6.65
CA VAL A 98 -12.46 9.60 5.52
C VAL A 98 -11.03 9.64 6.03
N LYS A 99 -10.73 10.40 7.09
CA LYS A 99 -9.39 10.43 7.71
C LYS A 99 -8.94 9.07 8.20
N TYR A 100 -9.84 8.32 8.82
CA TYR A 100 -9.59 6.95 9.25
C TYR A 100 -9.28 6.02 8.06
N MET A 101 -10.12 6.06 7.01
CA MET A 101 -9.92 5.27 5.80
C MET A 101 -8.61 5.65 5.06
N GLN A 102 -8.24 6.94 5.03
CA GLN A 102 -6.96 7.39 4.48
C GLN A 102 -5.76 6.75 5.22
N GLN A 103 -5.84 6.62 6.55
CA GLN A 103 -4.77 5.99 7.34
C GLN A 103 -4.60 4.51 7.01
N THR A 104 -5.69 3.82 6.64
CA THR A 104 -5.67 2.40 6.24
C THR A 104 -4.73 2.17 5.06
N PHE A 105 -4.70 3.06 4.07
CA PHE A 105 -3.77 2.93 2.96
C PHE A 105 -2.41 3.59 3.24
N SER A 106 -2.40 4.69 3.98
CA SER A 106 -1.15 5.38 4.32
C SER A 106 -0.21 4.52 5.16
N CYS A 107 -0.71 3.51 5.88
CA CYS A 107 0.16 2.60 6.63
C CYS A 107 1.12 1.81 5.73
N LEU A 108 0.75 1.55 4.45
CA LEU A 108 1.60 0.88 3.46
C LEU A 108 2.79 1.76 3.04
N GLU A 109 2.56 3.07 2.89
CA GLU A 109 3.63 4.03 2.61
C GLU A 109 4.55 4.24 3.81
N ASN A 110 3.95 4.27 5.02
CA ASN A 110 4.63 4.63 6.25
C ASN A 110 5.41 3.49 6.89
N CYS A 111 5.07 2.22 6.59
CA CYS A 111 5.81 1.08 7.13
C CYS A 111 7.25 1.06 6.60
N ARG A 112 8.17 0.53 7.39
CA ARG A 112 9.61 0.52 7.11
C ARG A 112 10.01 -0.41 5.98
N VAL A 113 9.18 -1.39 5.65
CA VAL A 113 9.50 -2.41 4.63
C VAL A 113 8.78 -2.13 3.31
N PRO A 114 9.37 -2.51 2.15
CA PRO A 114 8.72 -2.36 0.86
C PRO A 114 7.43 -3.17 0.74
N VAL A 115 6.44 -2.60 0.03
CA VAL A 115 5.16 -3.22 -0.26
C VAL A 115 4.96 -3.35 -1.77
N LEU A 116 4.79 -4.58 -2.25
CA LEU A 116 4.59 -4.94 -3.64
C LEU A 116 3.14 -5.36 -3.87
N ALA A 117 2.45 -4.74 -4.81
CA ALA A 117 1.11 -5.16 -5.23
C ALA A 117 1.17 -6.05 -6.48
N ALA A 118 0.60 -7.26 -6.39
CA ALA A 118 0.41 -8.20 -7.49
C ALA A 118 -1.08 -8.20 -7.89
N ILE A 119 -1.39 -7.56 -9.02
CA ILE A 119 -2.74 -7.14 -9.39
C ILE A 119 -3.23 -8.03 -10.55
N GLN A 120 -4.18 -8.91 -10.28
CA GLN A 120 -4.91 -9.62 -11.34
C GLN A 120 -6.28 -8.98 -11.60
N GLY A 121 -6.72 -8.97 -12.85
CA GLY A 121 -8.03 -8.40 -13.22
C GLY A 121 -8.17 -6.94 -12.75
N GLY A 122 -9.28 -6.60 -12.12
CA GLY A 122 -9.62 -5.21 -11.78
C GLY A 122 -9.09 -4.74 -10.43
N ALA A 123 -8.51 -3.52 -10.41
CA ALA A 123 -8.35 -2.69 -9.21
C ALA A 123 -9.32 -1.50 -9.36
N ILE A 124 -10.41 -1.50 -8.60
CA ILE A 124 -11.57 -0.63 -8.83
C ILE A 124 -11.78 0.29 -7.62
N GLY A 125 -12.00 1.60 -7.84
CA GLY A 125 -12.28 2.58 -6.78
C GLY A 125 -11.21 2.54 -5.68
N GLY A 126 -11.58 2.21 -4.44
CA GLY A 126 -10.62 2.01 -3.34
C GLY A 126 -9.46 1.06 -3.64
N GLY A 127 -9.59 0.21 -4.66
CA GLY A 127 -8.48 -0.60 -5.18
C GLY A 127 -7.37 0.25 -5.79
N VAL A 128 -7.70 1.37 -6.43
CA VAL A 128 -6.71 2.31 -6.96
C VAL A 128 -6.01 3.04 -5.82
N ASP A 129 -6.74 3.41 -4.76
CA ASP A 129 -6.14 3.99 -3.55
C ASP A 129 -5.14 3.03 -2.91
N LEU A 130 -5.52 1.75 -2.78
CA LEU A 130 -4.68 0.70 -2.21
C LEU A 130 -3.38 0.50 -3.01
N ILE A 131 -3.48 0.29 -4.33
CA ILE A 131 -2.30 0.01 -5.16
C ILE A 131 -1.37 1.22 -5.33
N THR A 132 -1.91 2.44 -5.29
CA THR A 132 -1.10 3.66 -5.37
C THR A 132 -0.34 3.96 -4.07
N ALA A 133 -0.77 3.39 -2.95
CA ALA A 133 -0.07 3.46 -1.67
C ALA A 133 1.05 2.40 -1.54
N CYS A 134 1.09 1.39 -2.42
CA CYS A 134 2.18 0.42 -2.47
C CYS A 134 3.43 1.01 -3.13
N ASP A 135 4.61 0.47 -2.81
CA ASP A 135 5.88 0.93 -3.41
C ASP A 135 6.04 0.50 -4.87
N MET A 136 5.64 -0.74 -5.18
CA MET A 136 5.72 -1.32 -6.52
C MET A 136 4.41 -1.99 -6.92
N ARG A 137 4.12 -2.02 -8.22
CA ARG A 137 2.89 -2.59 -8.79
C ARG A 137 3.22 -3.48 -9.98
N TYR A 138 2.62 -4.67 -10.00
CA TYR A 138 2.73 -5.66 -11.07
C TYR A 138 1.33 -6.08 -11.46
N MET A 139 1.08 -6.34 -12.73
CA MET A 139 -0.27 -6.57 -13.22
C MET A 139 -0.33 -7.73 -14.21
N THR A 140 -1.44 -8.45 -14.25
CA THR A 140 -1.73 -9.42 -15.32
C THR A 140 -2.15 -8.71 -16.61
N ALA A 141 -1.96 -9.33 -17.77
CA ALA A 141 -2.26 -8.75 -19.09
C ALA A 141 -3.75 -8.40 -19.28
N ASP A 142 -4.64 -9.12 -18.62
CA ASP A 142 -6.08 -8.84 -18.58
C ASP A 142 -6.46 -7.79 -17.51
N GLY A 143 -5.47 -7.30 -16.77
CA GLY A 143 -5.66 -6.37 -15.68
C GLY A 143 -6.10 -4.98 -16.13
N PHE A 144 -6.85 -4.31 -15.27
CA PHE A 144 -7.26 -2.92 -15.47
C PHE A 144 -7.44 -2.22 -14.14
N LEU A 145 -7.41 -0.90 -14.17
CA LEU A 145 -7.83 -0.06 -13.05
C LEU A 145 -8.88 0.95 -13.48
N THR A 146 -9.70 1.42 -12.55
CA THR A 146 -10.68 2.48 -12.79
C THR A 146 -10.93 3.29 -11.54
N ILE A 147 -10.93 4.61 -11.67
CA ILE A 147 -11.40 5.56 -10.65
C ILE A 147 -12.92 5.58 -10.75
N PHE A 148 -13.55 4.65 -10.00
CA PHE A 148 -14.97 4.35 -10.19
C PHE A 148 -15.88 5.35 -9.49
N GLU A 149 -15.38 6.12 -8.56
CA GLU A 149 -16.11 7.05 -7.68
C GLU A 149 -16.95 8.05 -8.48
N ILE A 150 -16.45 8.53 -9.63
CA ILE A 150 -17.20 9.44 -10.49
C ILE A 150 -18.51 8.83 -11.03
N ASN A 151 -18.54 7.53 -11.25
CA ASN A 151 -19.73 6.81 -11.74
C ASN A 151 -20.84 6.71 -10.69
N ILE A 152 -20.54 6.99 -9.43
CA ILE A 152 -21.50 7.04 -8.32
C ILE A 152 -21.62 8.46 -7.73
N GLY A 153 -21.13 9.48 -8.45
CA GLY A 153 -21.26 10.89 -8.06
C GLY A 153 -20.36 11.32 -6.91
N MET A 154 -19.23 10.61 -6.69
CA MET A 154 -18.28 10.92 -5.64
C MET A 154 -16.93 11.34 -6.22
N THR A 155 -16.17 12.09 -5.41
CA THR A 155 -14.75 12.33 -5.62
C THR A 155 -13.97 11.26 -4.85
N ALA A 156 -12.97 10.62 -5.47
CA ALA A 156 -12.08 9.70 -4.77
C ALA A 156 -11.34 10.46 -3.65
N ASP A 157 -11.48 10.01 -2.39
CA ASP A 157 -11.10 10.78 -1.21
C ASP A 157 -10.17 10.05 -0.24
N VAL A 158 -9.82 8.77 -0.53
CA VAL A 158 -8.94 8.00 0.37
C VAL A 158 -7.48 7.89 -0.13
N GLY A 159 -7.11 8.59 -1.21
CA GLY A 159 -5.69 8.79 -1.54
C GLY A 159 -5.30 8.67 -3.01
N THR A 160 -6.22 8.29 -3.91
CA THR A 160 -5.94 8.14 -5.35
C THR A 160 -5.30 9.38 -5.95
N PHE A 161 -5.91 10.55 -5.82
CA PHE A 161 -5.44 11.74 -6.54
C PHE A 161 -4.08 12.26 -6.08
N PRO A 162 -3.78 12.40 -4.77
CA PRO A 162 -2.48 12.89 -4.35
C PRO A 162 -1.33 11.91 -4.66
N ARG A 163 -1.61 10.61 -4.84
CA ARG A 163 -0.62 9.60 -5.19
C ARG A 163 -0.49 9.41 -6.69
N LEU A 164 -1.62 9.20 -7.38
CA LEU A 164 -1.62 8.87 -8.82
C LEU A 164 -1.04 10.00 -9.68
N ALA A 165 -1.30 11.26 -9.32
CA ALA A 165 -0.75 12.42 -10.05
C ALA A 165 0.78 12.56 -9.95
N ARG A 166 1.43 11.82 -9.06
CA ARG A 166 2.89 11.71 -8.95
C ARG A 166 3.46 10.51 -9.70
N LEU A 167 2.61 9.57 -10.08
CA LEU A 167 3.01 8.32 -10.74
C LEU A 167 2.85 8.38 -12.24
N ILE A 168 1.84 9.13 -12.76
CA ILE A 168 1.54 9.27 -14.19
C ILE A 168 1.21 10.72 -14.54
N PRO A 169 1.23 11.10 -15.84
CA PRO A 169 0.92 12.47 -16.26
C PRO A 169 -0.46 12.94 -15.80
N GLU A 170 -0.51 14.17 -15.27
CA GLU A 170 -1.71 14.76 -14.68
C GLU A 170 -2.93 14.78 -15.64
N GLY A 171 -2.70 15.02 -16.95
CA GLY A 171 -3.77 14.97 -17.94
C GLY A 171 -4.46 13.61 -18.04
N VAL A 172 -3.69 12.52 -17.92
CA VAL A 172 -4.24 11.15 -17.88
C VAL A 172 -5.02 10.91 -16.60
N VAL A 173 -4.51 11.36 -15.45
CA VAL A 173 -5.24 11.27 -14.17
C VAL A 173 -6.59 11.97 -14.27
N LYS A 174 -6.63 13.18 -14.83
CA LYS A 174 -7.88 13.94 -15.02
C LYS A 174 -8.84 13.22 -15.96
N GLU A 175 -8.35 12.66 -17.07
CA GLU A 175 -9.19 11.88 -17.98
C GLU A 175 -9.82 10.69 -17.27
N LEU A 176 -9.03 9.89 -16.53
CA LEU A 176 -9.53 8.77 -15.75
C LEU A 176 -10.55 9.19 -14.70
N ALA A 177 -10.26 10.28 -13.98
CA ALA A 177 -11.11 10.80 -12.92
C ALA A 177 -12.45 11.35 -13.44
N TYR A 178 -12.44 11.98 -14.64
CA TYR A 178 -13.65 12.63 -15.18
C TYR A 178 -14.52 11.65 -15.98
N THR A 179 -13.91 10.63 -16.59
CA THR A 179 -14.63 9.67 -17.44
C THR A 179 -14.99 8.38 -16.73
N GLY A 180 -14.26 8.01 -15.66
CA GLY A 180 -14.38 6.71 -15.02
C GLY A 180 -14.01 5.54 -15.95
N ARG A 181 -13.28 5.82 -17.05
CA ARG A 181 -12.85 4.76 -17.98
C ARG A 181 -11.85 3.81 -17.33
N ARG A 182 -11.75 2.63 -17.90
CA ARG A 182 -10.69 1.70 -17.53
C ARG A 182 -9.35 2.12 -18.15
N MET A 183 -8.29 2.02 -17.36
CA MET A 183 -6.91 1.97 -17.83
C MET A 183 -6.49 0.52 -17.88
N LEU A 184 -6.11 0.01 -19.04
CA LEU A 184 -5.67 -1.37 -19.22
C LEU A 184 -4.20 -1.54 -18.82
N ALA A 185 -3.78 -2.78 -18.57
CA ALA A 185 -2.44 -3.12 -18.09
C ALA A 185 -1.31 -2.54 -18.95
N GLU A 186 -1.42 -2.62 -20.28
CA GLU A 186 -0.39 -2.09 -21.18
C GLU A 186 -0.32 -0.56 -21.17
N GLU A 187 -1.46 0.14 -21.03
CA GLU A 187 -1.48 1.59 -20.84
C GLU A 187 -0.82 1.97 -19.51
N ALA A 188 -1.18 1.25 -18.44
CA ALA A 188 -0.58 1.45 -17.11
C ALA A 188 0.94 1.24 -17.11
N ARG A 189 1.42 0.24 -17.87
CA ARG A 189 2.86 0.00 -18.05
C ARG A 189 3.53 1.08 -18.89
N ALA A 190 2.92 1.48 -20.00
CA ALA A 190 3.48 2.51 -20.87
C ALA A 190 3.64 3.87 -20.15
N LEU A 191 2.78 4.17 -19.19
CA LEU A 191 2.82 5.37 -18.37
C LEU A 191 3.71 5.23 -17.11
N GLY A 192 4.25 4.04 -16.84
CA GLY A 192 5.08 3.78 -15.66
C GLY A 192 4.31 3.57 -14.35
N LEU A 193 2.98 3.43 -14.40
CA LEU A 193 2.19 3.14 -13.21
C LEU A 193 2.47 1.75 -12.67
N VAL A 194 2.64 0.76 -13.54
CA VAL A 194 3.04 -0.60 -13.16
C VAL A 194 4.45 -0.91 -13.64
N ASN A 195 5.20 -1.65 -12.84
CA ASN A 195 6.59 -2.02 -13.09
C ASN A 195 6.72 -3.05 -14.22
N ALA A 196 5.76 -4.01 -14.28
CA ALA A 196 5.71 -5.01 -15.34
C ALA A 196 4.29 -5.58 -15.51
N VAL A 197 4.03 -6.14 -16.69
CA VAL A 197 2.80 -6.87 -17.04
C VAL A 197 3.18 -8.31 -17.36
N PHE A 198 2.36 -9.27 -16.91
CA PHE A 198 2.58 -10.71 -17.04
C PHE A 198 1.37 -11.37 -17.72
N PRO A 199 1.58 -12.48 -18.45
CA PRO A 199 0.50 -13.11 -19.22
C PRO A 199 -0.65 -13.60 -18.33
N ASP A 200 -0.34 -14.05 -17.11
CA ASP A 200 -1.32 -14.63 -16.18
C ASP A 200 -0.89 -14.43 -14.72
N HIS A 201 -1.74 -14.86 -13.79
CA HIS A 201 -1.54 -14.75 -12.36
C HIS A 201 -0.32 -15.55 -11.88
N ASP A 202 -0.12 -16.77 -12.36
CA ASP A 202 0.97 -17.65 -11.90
C ASP A 202 2.33 -17.07 -12.30
N ALA A 203 2.45 -16.60 -13.55
CA ALA A 203 3.65 -15.94 -14.05
C ALA A 203 3.95 -14.65 -13.27
N MET A 204 2.92 -13.86 -12.97
CA MET A 204 3.04 -12.65 -12.17
C MET A 204 3.50 -12.97 -10.75
N MET A 205 2.81 -13.88 -10.05
CA MET A 205 3.16 -14.24 -8.67
C MET A 205 4.57 -14.78 -8.56
N LYS A 206 4.97 -15.67 -9.48
CA LYS A 206 6.35 -16.16 -9.51
C LYS A 206 7.36 -15.03 -9.60
N ALA A 207 7.17 -14.10 -10.55
CA ALA A 207 8.09 -12.98 -10.75
C ALA A 207 8.10 -12.01 -9.55
N VAL A 208 6.94 -11.71 -8.97
CA VAL A 208 6.83 -10.83 -7.80
C VAL A 208 7.50 -11.44 -6.59
N MET A 209 7.31 -12.74 -6.34
CA MET A 209 7.99 -13.45 -5.24
C MET A 209 9.51 -13.53 -5.47
N ASP A 210 9.98 -13.68 -6.70
CA ASP A 210 11.42 -13.63 -7.01
C ASP A 210 12.01 -12.22 -6.75
N ILE A 211 11.29 -11.16 -7.06
CA ILE A 211 11.68 -9.78 -6.72
C ILE A 211 11.67 -9.58 -5.20
N ALA A 212 10.65 -10.08 -4.52
CA ALA A 212 10.56 -10.02 -3.06
C ALA A 212 11.74 -10.70 -2.38
N ARG A 213 12.17 -11.90 -2.86
CA ARG A 213 13.39 -12.58 -2.38
C ARG A 213 14.64 -11.74 -2.60
N GLN A 214 14.78 -11.10 -3.76
CA GLN A 214 15.92 -10.21 -4.04
C GLN A 214 15.97 -9.03 -3.07
N ILE A 215 14.82 -8.46 -2.70
CA ILE A 215 14.72 -7.38 -1.73
C ILE A 215 15.04 -7.90 -0.32
N ALA A 216 14.42 -9.00 0.10
CA ALA A 216 14.61 -9.61 1.41
C ALA A 216 16.07 -10.02 1.68
N ALA A 217 16.85 -10.27 0.61
CA ALA A 217 18.27 -10.61 0.68
C ALA A 217 19.20 -9.39 0.86
N LYS A 218 18.68 -8.16 0.88
CA LYS A 218 19.45 -6.93 1.08
C LYS A 218 19.44 -6.50 2.54
N ALA A 219 20.39 -5.62 2.92
CA ALA A 219 20.46 -5.05 4.25
C ALA A 219 19.16 -4.28 4.59
N PRO A 220 18.39 -4.71 5.60
CA PRO A 220 17.06 -4.14 5.89
C PRO A 220 17.10 -2.65 6.21
N LEU A 221 18.12 -2.18 6.92
CA LEU A 221 18.27 -0.78 7.27
C LEU A 221 18.51 0.11 6.04
N ALA A 222 19.26 -0.38 5.05
CA ALA A 222 19.50 0.34 3.78
C ALA A 222 18.22 0.39 2.93
N ILE A 223 17.41 -0.69 2.90
CA ILE A 223 16.10 -0.71 2.23
C ILE A 223 15.15 0.28 2.89
N TYR A 224 15.04 0.26 4.22
CA TYR A 224 14.22 1.23 4.97
C TYR A 224 14.62 2.67 4.67
N GLY A 225 15.92 2.99 4.76
CA GLY A 225 16.42 4.32 4.44
C GLY A 225 16.07 4.75 3.01
N SER A 226 16.20 3.85 2.04
CA SER A 226 15.86 4.12 0.64
C SER A 226 14.37 4.46 0.48
N LYS A 227 13.48 3.63 1.02
CA LYS A 227 12.03 3.90 1.01
C LYS A 227 11.71 5.24 1.67
N HIS A 228 12.26 5.46 2.86
CA HIS A 228 12.01 6.66 3.64
C HIS A 228 12.43 7.94 2.91
N ILE A 229 13.64 7.96 2.34
CA ILE A 229 14.16 9.14 1.61
C ILE A 229 13.38 9.36 0.29
N ILE A 230 13.05 8.30 -0.45
CA ILE A 230 12.25 8.43 -1.68
C ILE A 230 10.86 9.00 -1.35
N ASN A 231 10.22 8.55 -0.27
CA ASN A 231 8.94 9.10 0.16
C ASN A 231 9.06 10.56 0.63
N TYR A 232 10.10 10.89 1.41
CA TYR A 232 10.39 12.25 1.85
C TYR A 232 10.57 13.22 0.68
N ALA A 233 11.25 12.77 -0.38
CA ALA A 233 11.51 13.58 -1.58
C ALA A 233 10.24 14.01 -2.34
N ARG A 234 9.09 13.39 -2.07
CA ARG A 234 7.82 13.75 -2.73
C ARG A 234 7.35 15.16 -2.37
N ASP A 235 7.69 15.63 -1.18
CA ASP A 235 7.16 16.87 -0.58
C ASP A 235 8.26 17.90 -0.26
N HIS A 236 9.53 17.59 -0.60
CA HIS A 236 10.69 18.43 -0.24
C HIS A 236 11.56 18.75 -1.46
N SER A 237 12.34 19.84 -1.37
CA SER A 237 13.28 20.21 -2.40
C SER A 237 14.43 19.22 -2.52
N THR A 238 15.11 19.18 -3.68
CA THR A 238 16.31 18.36 -3.87
C THR A 238 17.39 18.71 -2.84
N THR A 239 17.56 19.99 -2.51
CA THR A 239 18.55 20.44 -1.50
C THR A 239 18.23 19.89 -0.13
N ASP A 240 16.97 20.00 0.33
CA ASP A 240 16.54 19.45 1.62
C ASP A 240 16.74 17.93 1.68
N CYS A 241 16.44 17.24 0.58
CA CYS A 241 16.62 15.78 0.48
C CYS A 241 18.11 15.38 0.54
N LEU A 242 18.98 16.11 -0.12
CA LEU A 242 20.43 15.86 -0.08
C LEU A 242 21.00 16.06 1.32
N ASP A 243 20.58 17.08 2.03
CA ASP A 243 20.97 17.30 3.42
C ASP A 243 20.43 16.19 4.32
N TYR A 244 19.15 15.83 4.14
CA TYR A 244 18.51 14.80 4.95
C TYR A 244 19.12 13.41 4.74
N ILE A 245 19.43 13.00 3.51
CA ILE A 245 20.08 11.70 3.26
C ILE A 245 21.50 11.68 3.85
N GLY A 246 22.21 12.83 3.86
CA GLY A 246 23.49 12.98 4.53
C GLY A 246 23.38 12.72 6.02
N ILE A 247 22.42 13.36 6.69
CA ILE A 247 22.12 13.16 8.11
C ILE A 247 21.69 11.71 8.40
N TRP A 248 20.80 11.16 7.54
CA TRP A 248 20.36 9.76 7.66
C TRP A 248 21.55 8.79 7.67
N ASN A 249 22.42 8.88 6.66
CA ASN A 249 23.58 8.00 6.55
C ASN A 249 24.57 8.21 7.68
N ALA A 250 24.79 9.47 8.11
CA ALA A 250 25.67 9.75 9.26
C ALA A 250 25.17 9.10 10.55
N SER A 251 23.87 8.92 10.71
CA SER A 251 23.24 8.35 11.91
C SER A 251 23.01 6.82 11.82
N MET A 252 22.67 6.31 10.63
CA MET A 252 22.16 4.95 10.44
C MET A 252 23.13 3.99 9.74
N LEU A 253 24.18 4.52 9.10
CA LEU A 253 25.12 3.67 8.36
C LEU A 253 25.87 2.75 9.31
N GLN A 254 25.85 1.44 9.04
CA GLN A 254 26.52 0.42 9.82
C GLN A 254 27.71 -0.16 9.04
N ALA A 255 28.93 0.06 9.51
CA ALA A 255 30.14 -0.45 8.88
C ALA A 255 30.13 -2.00 8.78
N ALA A 256 29.53 -2.69 9.73
CA ALA A 256 29.40 -4.15 9.71
C ALA A 256 28.56 -4.63 8.54
N GLU A 257 27.41 -3.98 8.23
CA GLU A 257 26.55 -4.35 7.10
C GLU A 257 27.23 -4.06 5.74
N ILE A 258 27.98 -2.96 5.65
CA ILE A 258 28.78 -2.66 4.45
C ILE A 258 29.81 -3.76 4.21
N ASN A 259 30.56 -4.13 5.24
CA ASN A 259 31.60 -5.16 5.15
C ASN A 259 30.98 -6.52 4.77
N GLU A 260 29.85 -6.88 5.36
CA GLU A 260 29.12 -8.10 5.02
C GLU A 260 28.63 -8.08 3.58
N ALA A 261 28.02 -6.99 3.12
CA ALA A 261 27.55 -6.84 1.74
C ALA A 261 28.71 -7.00 0.72
N MET A 262 29.87 -6.41 1.03
CA MET A 262 31.08 -6.54 0.20
C MET A 262 31.66 -7.95 0.21
N ALA A 263 31.68 -8.60 1.36
CA ALA A 263 32.14 -9.99 1.50
C ALA A 263 31.22 -10.95 0.75
N ALA A 264 29.92 -10.86 0.98
CA ALA A 264 28.91 -11.67 0.30
C ALA A 264 28.98 -11.53 -1.22
N GLY A 265 29.18 -10.30 -1.72
CA GLY A 265 29.36 -10.03 -3.15
C GLY A 265 30.61 -10.68 -3.75
N ARG A 266 31.75 -10.64 -3.05
CA ARG A 266 32.98 -11.32 -3.48
C ARG A 266 32.81 -12.84 -3.51
N ASP A 267 32.18 -13.37 -2.48
CA ASP A 267 32.02 -14.82 -2.26
C ASP A 267 30.83 -15.39 -3.05
N LYS A 268 30.07 -14.56 -3.76
CA LYS A 268 28.84 -14.90 -4.52
C LYS A 268 27.82 -15.66 -3.66
N ARG A 269 27.67 -15.27 -2.42
CA ARG A 269 26.69 -15.80 -1.46
C ARG A 269 25.67 -14.74 -1.08
N GLN A 270 24.61 -15.17 -0.43
CA GLN A 270 23.67 -14.26 0.21
C GLN A 270 24.34 -13.58 1.42
N GLY A 271 24.06 -12.29 1.63
CA GLY A 271 24.51 -11.57 2.82
C GLY A 271 23.71 -11.97 4.05
N ASP A 272 24.38 -11.97 5.19
CA ASP A 272 23.80 -12.20 6.51
C ASP A 272 23.62 -10.83 7.20
N PHE A 273 22.41 -10.30 7.19
CA PHE A 273 22.08 -8.97 7.70
C PHE A 273 21.16 -9.05 8.90
N VAL A 274 21.37 -8.15 9.85
CA VAL A 274 20.51 -8.02 11.03
C VAL A 274 19.15 -7.45 10.61
N ASP A 275 18.07 -7.97 11.20
CA ASP A 275 16.73 -7.44 10.98
C ASP A 275 16.56 -6.05 11.60
N LEU A 276 15.57 -5.30 11.15
CA LEU A 276 15.22 -4.03 11.76
C LEU A 276 14.85 -4.25 13.24
N PRO A 277 15.17 -3.29 14.13
CA PRO A 277 14.76 -3.38 15.52
C PRO A 277 13.22 -3.33 15.62
N THR A 278 12.68 -3.96 16.66
CA THR A 278 11.26 -3.84 16.97
C THR A 278 10.90 -2.40 17.33
N ASN A 279 9.74 -1.92 16.85
CA ASN A 279 9.29 -0.54 17.04
C ASN A 279 8.53 -0.35 18.37
N ARG A 280 8.65 -1.29 19.30
CA ARG A 280 8.00 -1.17 20.60
C ARG A 280 8.78 -0.25 21.50
N VAL A 281 8.41 1.03 21.51
CA VAL A 281 8.85 1.96 22.57
C VAL A 281 8.03 1.64 23.82
N LYS A 282 8.61 0.87 24.75
CA LYS A 282 8.10 0.81 26.12
C LYS A 282 8.76 1.94 26.91
N MET A 283 7.97 2.88 27.42
CA MET A 283 8.42 3.82 28.44
C MET A 283 8.56 3.08 29.77
N GLY A 284 9.73 2.56 30.09
CA GLY A 284 10.02 1.80 31.32
C GLY A 284 11.18 0.84 31.18
N ALA A 285 11.57 0.15 32.25
CA ALA A 285 12.84 -0.56 32.47
C ALA A 285 13.20 -1.72 31.50
N ASP A 286 12.43 -1.96 30.44
CA ASP A 286 12.62 -3.09 29.50
C ASP A 286 13.10 -2.62 28.11
N VAL A 287 14.01 -1.64 28.05
CA VAL A 287 14.41 -1.00 26.77
C VAL A 287 15.58 -1.71 26.08
N ILE A 288 16.19 -2.71 26.69
CA ILE A 288 17.32 -3.46 26.09
C ILE A 288 17.17 -4.95 26.41
N ASP A 289 16.69 -5.70 25.46
CA ASP A 289 17.01 -7.12 25.25
C ASP A 289 17.59 -7.29 23.86
#